data_36fb81b75595f77a47083bf2616f1dde
#
_entry.id   36fb81b75595f77a47083bf2616f1dde
#
_cell.length_a   1.000
_cell.length_b   1.000
_cell.length_c   1.000
_cell.angle_alpha   90.00
_cell.angle_beta   90.00
_cell.angle_gamma   90.00
#
_symmetry.space_group_name_H-M   'P 1'
#
loop_
_entity.id
_entity.type
_entity.pdbx_description
1 polymer ?
#
loop_
_entity_poly.entity_id
_entity_poly.type
_entity_poly.pdbx_seq_one_letter_code
_entity_poly.pdbx_strand_id
1 'polypeptide(L)'
;MEQNQPCSVRQVYYLGCGVLWPKDTGSSRTSYKLVVRYLGEMREDGTIPFGWITDSTRWVRKPTMWGSHGEALERTAQLYRRNVWELQPERVEVWAESDSVSGIIHPVTEKFGVGLFSCRGQASKDFAHSSAQEYLADRRPVQILYCGDFDPTGRAIPRSLLERLNRYTDGRVDVMVRRIAVTADDVLDPELDLVAHAANTRDPNWKAYAVECERFGIDARLAVEIEAIPPTKLRSRLETAIRASIGDQAAWTACLAAEASERAILGTIAGMTDWLTDTINEAAQRIAENEAPDDDHH
;
A
#
# COMPACT_ATOMS: atom_id res chain seq x y z
N MET A 1 4.38 -6.53 18.99
CA MET A 1 4.21 -7.03 17.60
C MET A 1 2.74 -7.25 17.26
N GLU A 2 1.98 -7.90 18.08
CA GLU A 2 0.57 -8.25 17.81
C GLU A 2 -0.30 -7.06 17.38
N GLN A 3 -0.16 -5.91 18.01
CA GLN A 3 -0.91 -4.69 17.67
C GLN A 3 -0.43 -4.00 16.38
N ASN A 4 0.79 -4.29 15.92
CA ASN A 4 1.43 -3.58 14.80
C ASN A 4 1.45 -4.40 13.50
N GLN A 5 0.85 -5.59 13.49
CA GLN A 5 0.82 -6.46 12.32
C GLN A 5 -0.12 -5.97 11.19
N PRO A 6 0.17 -6.29 9.93
CA PRO A 6 1.45 -6.80 9.48
C PRO A 6 2.53 -5.71 9.54
N CYS A 7 3.79 -6.13 9.77
CA CYS A 7 4.94 -5.21 9.81
C CYS A 7 6.14 -5.79 9.06
N SER A 8 7.08 -4.94 8.65
CA SER A 8 8.34 -5.42 8.08
C SER A 8 9.33 -5.82 9.18
N VAL A 9 10.33 -6.65 8.83
CA VAL A 9 11.44 -6.96 9.74
C VAL A 9 12.14 -5.69 10.24
N ARG A 10 12.25 -4.68 9.38
CA ARG A 10 12.86 -3.39 9.70
C ARG A 10 12.08 -2.63 10.77
N GLN A 11 10.76 -2.65 10.71
CA GLN A 11 9.92 -2.06 11.75
C GLN A 11 10.04 -2.79 13.08
N VAL A 12 10.09 -4.14 13.08
CA VAL A 12 10.32 -4.89 14.31
C VAL A 12 11.66 -4.50 14.93
N TYR A 13 12.69 -4.34 14.10
CA TYR A 13 13.98 -3.86 14.56
C TYR A 13 13.86 -2.48 15.24
N TYR A 14 13.19 -1.51 14.60
CA TYR A 14 13.04 -0.16 15.18
C TYR A 14 12.16 -0.14 16.43
N LEU A 15 11.10 -0.94 16.50
CA LEU A 15 10.25 -1.06 17.70
C LEU A 15 11.03 -1.60 18.92
N GLY A 16 12.09 -2.37 18.70
CA GLY A 16 12.95 -2.89 19.78
C GLY A 16 14.18 -2.04 20.09
N CYS A 17 14.50 -1.06 19.24
CA CYS A 17 15.62 -0.17 19.46
C CYS A 17 15.46 0.65 20.76
N GLY A 18 16.53 0.74 21.53
CA GLY A 18 16.54 1.48 22.80
C GLY A 18 15.95 0.71 23.98
N VAL A 19 15.14 -0.33 23.73
CA VAL A 19 14.49 -1.15 24.78
C VAL A 19 15.13 -2.54 24.86
N LEU A 20 15.23 -3.25 23.74
CA LEU A 20 15.75 -4.63 23.68
C LEU A 20 17.17 -4.71 23.14
N TRP A 21 17.56 -3.79 22.27
CA TRP A 21 18.90 -3.71 21.66
C TRP A 21 19.28 -2.28 21.32
N PRO A 22 20.58 -1.96 21.26
CA PRO A 22 21.04 -0.67 20.76
C PRO A 22 20.83 -0.59 19.25
N LYS A 23 20.63 0.63 18.75
CA LYS A 23 20.64 0.87 17.31
C LYS A 23 22.05 0.60 16.75
N ASP A 24 22.10 -0.12 15.63
CA ASP A 24 23.35 -0.33 14.90
C ASP A 24 23.89 1.01 14.38
N THR A 25 25.20 1.23 14.52
CA THR A 25 25.88 2.45 14.08
C THR A 25 26.84 2.18 12.93
N GLY A 26 26.95 3.10 12.00
CA GLY A 26 27.84 3.00 10.83
C GLY A 26 27.48 1.84 9.91
N SER A 27 28.49 1.07 9.47
CA SER A 27 28.31 -0.10 8.61
C SER A 27 27.95 -1.38 9.38
N SER A 28 27.99 -1.36 10.71
CA SER A 28 27.61 -2.50 11.54
C SER A 28 26.10 -2.69 11.49
N ARG A 29 25.65 -3.92 11.21
CA ARG A 29 24.23 -4.32 11.24
C ARG A 29 24.05 -5.55 12.15
N THR A 30 24.76 -5.58 13.26
CA THR A 30 24.79 -6.76 14.13
C THR A 30 23.43 -7.01 14.78
N SER A 31 22.83 -5.98 15.39
CA SER A 31 21.51 -6.10 16.03
C SER A 31 20.44 -6.39 15.01
N TYR A 32 20.44 -5.74 13.85
CA TYR A 32 19.50 -6.01 12.76
C TYR A 32 19.59 -7.46 12.25
N LYS A 33 20.80 -7.98 12.05
CA LYS A 33 21.00 -9.38 11.63
C LYS A 33 20.48 -10.39 12.65
N LEU A 34 20.65 -10.07 13.95
CA LEU A 34 20.09 -10.90 15.01
C LEU A 34 18.56 -10.91 14.99
N VAL A 35 17.94 -9.74 14.80
CA VAL A 35 16.46 -9.63 14.65
C VAL A 35 15.98 -10.45 13.47
N VAL A 36 16.62 -10.33 12.29
CA VAL A 36 16.28 -11.13 11.10
C VAL A 36 16.31 -12.62 11.41
N ARG A 37 17.40 -13.09 12.07
CA ARG A 37 17.55 -14.50 12.41
C ARG A 37 16.50 -14.97 13.40
N TYR A 38 16.31 -14.29 14.53
CA TYR A 38 15.33 -14.68 15.54
C TYR A 38 13.90 -14.64 15.03
N LEU A 39 13.53 -13.64 14.23
CA LEU A 39 12.20 -13.62 13.58
C LEU A 39 12.03 -14.78 12.61
N GLY A 40 13.09 -15.23 11.94
CA GLY A 40 13.07 -16.44 11.12
C GLY A 40 12.78 -17.68 11.97
N GLU A 41 13.58 -17.92 13.01
CA GLU A 41 13.45 -19.03 13.94
C GLU A 41 12.05 -19.08 14.58
N MET A 42 11.57 -17.94 15.12
CA MET A 42 10.24 -17.85 15.75
C MET A 42 9.07 -18.08 14.80
N ARG A 43 9.23 -17.86 13.50
CA ARG A 43 8.20 -18.23 12.50
C ARG A 43 8.26 -19.72 12.16
N GLU A 44 9.45 -20.29 12.05
CA GLU A 44 9.66 -21.70 11.75
C GLU A 44 9.18 -22.61 12.88
N ASP A 45 9.37 -22.20 14.15
CA ASP A 45 8.89 -22.94 15.33
C ASP A 45 7.42 -22.64 15.69
N GLY A 46 6.75 -21.72 14.97
CA GLY A 46 5.35 -21.37 15.17
C GLY A 46 5.08 -20.39 16.33
N THR A 47 6.14 -19.85 16.98
CA THR A 47 5.99 -18.85 18.07
C THR A 47 5.28 -17.61 17.58
N ILE A 48 5.51 -17.21 16.30
CA ILE A 48 4.80 -16.11 15.65
C ILE A 48 4.26 -16.56 14.28
N PRO A 49 3.04 -16.15 13.90
CA PRO A 49 2.49 -16.44 12.58
C PRO A 49 3.31 -15.81 11.44
N PHE A 50 3.50 -16.55 10.35
CA PHE A 50 4.21 -16.03 9.17
C PHE A 50 3.59 -14.73 8.64
N GLY A 51 2.26 -14.59 8.66
CA GLY A 51 1.55 -13.41 8.18
C GLY A 51 1.76 -12.12 8.99
N TRP A 52 2.43 -12.19 10.16
CA TRP A 52 2.75 -10.99 10.94
C TRP A 52 3.90 -10.19 10.36
N ILE A 53 4.73 -10.81 9.52
CA ILE A 53 5.87 -10.17 8.85
C ILE A 53 5.63 -10.14 7.35
N THR A 54 5.64 -8.95 6.76
CA THR A 54 5.52 -8.80 5.30
C THR A 54 6.88 -8.88 4.62
N ASP A 55 6.93 -9.55 3.46
CA ASP A 55 8.01 -9.43 2.49
C ASP A 55 7.44 -8.91 1.17
N SER A 56 7.38 -7.61 1.03
CA SER A 56 6.87 -6.94 -0.17
C SER A 56 7.85 -6.96 -1.36
N THR A 57 9.07 -7.49 -1.14
CA THR A 57 10.11 -7.52 -2.18
C THR A 57 10.03 -8.75 -3.06
N ARG A 58 9.28 -9.77 -2.64
CA ARG A 58 9.12 -11.05 -3.36
C ARG A 58 7.67 -11.28 -3.72
N TRP A 59 7.44 -11.69 -4.96
CA TRP A 59 6.10 -11.98 -5.46
C TRP A 59 6.12 -13.13 -6.46
N VAL A 60 4.99 -13.84 -6.56
CA VAL A 60 4.80 -14.96 -7.48
C VAL A 60 3.76 -14.58 -8.52
N ARG A 61 4.10 -14.70 -9.81
CA ARG A 61 3.13 -14.57 -10.91
C ARG A 61 2.54 -15.94 -11.21
N LYS A 62 1.25 -16.10 -10.93
CA LYS A 62 0.48 -17.26 -11.35
C LYS A 62 -0.71 -16.78 -12.18
N PRO A 63 -1.02 -17.45 -13.29
CA PRO A 63 -2.28 -17.21 -13.97
C PRO A 63 -3.43 -17.47 -13.00
N THR A 64 -4.45 -16.63 -13.04
CA THR A 64 -5.69 -16.92 -12.33
C THR A 64 -6.45 -18.00 -13.10
N MET A 65 -6.73 -19.12 -12.46
CA MET A 65 -7.48 -20.24 -13.02
C MET A 65 -8.61 -20.59 -12.06
N TRP A 66 -9.76 -20.95 -12.62
CA TRP A 66 -10.98 -21.26 -11.90
C TRP A 66 -11.38 -22.71 -12.14
N GLY A 67 -11.94 -23.38 -11.14
CA GLY A 67 -12.48 -24.72 -11.26
C GLY A 67 -13.80 -24.77 -12.02
N SER A 68 -14.58 -23.68 -11.96
CA SER A 68 -15.84 -23.51 -12.69
C SER A 68 -16.08 -22.04 -13.03
N HIS A 69 -17.04 -21.78 -13.91
CA HIS A 69 -17.49 -20.41 -14.20
C HIS A 69 -18.26 -19.80 -13.01
N GLY A 70 -18.95 -20.59 -12.21
CA GLY A 70 -19.60 -20.16 -10.97
C GLY A 70 -18.57 -19.63 -9.96
N GLU A 71 -17.48 -20.37 -9.72
CA GLU A 71 -16.37 -19.91 -8.88
C GLU A 71 -15.77 -18.58 -9.38
N ALA A 72 -15.62 -18.44 -10.71
CA ALA A 72 -15.11 -17.20 -11.30
C ALA A 72 -16.05 -16.01 -11.05
N LEU A 73 -17.37 -16.20 -11.19
CA LEU A 73 -18.38 -15.17 -10.94
C LEU A 73 -18.49 -14.82 -9.45
N GLU A 74 -18.46 -15.81 -8.56
CA GLU A 74 -18.44 -15.59 -7.12
C GLU A 74 -17.22 -14.75 -6.70
N ARG A 75 -16.05 -15.11 -7.22
CA ARG A 75 -14.83 -14.34 -6.95
C ARG A 75 -14.90 -12.94 -7.53
N THR A 76 -15.49 -12.79 -8.71
CA THR A 76 -15.75 -11.46 -9.31
C THR A 76 -16.65 -10.62 -8.40
N ALA A 77 -17.74 -11.19 -7.87
CA ALA A 77 -18.62 -10.49 -6.93
C ALA A 77 -17.90 -10.07 -5.66
N GLN A 78 -17.06 -10.93 -5.10
CA GLN A 78 -16.26 -10.62 -3.90
C GLN A 78 -15.23 -9.51 -4.13
N LEU A 79 -14.59 -9.49 -5.30
CA LEU A 79 -13.54 -8.54 -5.67
C LEU A 79 -14.08 -7.26 -6.29
N TYR A 80 -15.37 -7.24 -6.65
CA TYR A 80 -15.95 -6.08 -7.31
C TYR A 80 -15.80 -4.82 -6.46
N ARG A 81 -15.25 -3.79 -7.06
CA ARG A 81 -15.08 -2.46 -6.49
C ARG A 81 -15.52 -1.41 -7.50
N ARG A 82 -16.33 -0.49 -7.05
CA ARG A 82 -16.66 0.69 -7.85
C ARG A 82 -15.54 1.73 -7.69
N ASN A 83 -15.26 2.48 -8.75
CA ASN A 83 -14.28 3.57 -8.66
C ASN A 83 -14.88 4.74 -7.85
N VAL A 84 -14.65 4.74 -6.53
CA VAL A 84 -15.16 5.76 -5.62
C VAL A 84 -14.53 7.13 -5.84
N TRP A 85 -13.41 7.20 -6.56
CA TRP A 85 -12.69 8.44 -6.86
C TRP A 85 -13.09 9.06 -8.20
N GLU A 86 -13.92 8.39 -9.01
CA GLU A 86 -14.31 8.87 -10.33
C GLU A 86 -15.07 10.20 -10.29
N LEU A 87 -15.95 10.35 -9.29
CA LEU A 87 -16.77 11.55 -9.09
C LEU A 87 -16.15 12.55 -8.12
N GLN A 88 -14.94 12.32 -7.63
CA GLN A 88 -14.27 13.26 -6.76
C GLN A 88 -13.65 14.42 -7.56
N PRO A 89 -13.60 15.63 -6.98
CA PRO A 89 -13.04 16.80 -7.66
C PRO A 89 -11.54 16.70 -7.93
N GLU A 90 -10.83 15.89 -7.15
CA GLU A 90 -9.39 15.67 -7.25
C GLU A 90 -9.06 14.18 -7.36
N ARG A 91 -7.98 13.89 -8.08
CA ARG A 91 -7.34 12.58 -8.06
C ARG A 91 -6.41 12.48 -6.86
N VAL A 92 -6.54 11.43 -6.06
CA VAL A 92 -5.70 11.20 -4.88
C VAL A 92 -4.82 9.98 -5.09
N GLU A 93 -3.54 10.11 -4.79
CA GLU A 93 -2.55 9.03 -4.88
C GLU A 93 -1.71 8.99 -3.61
N VAL A 94 -1.22 7.80 -3.26
CA VAL A 94 -0.28 7.59 -2.17
C VAL A 94 1.06 7.16 -2.76
N TRP A 95 2.12 7.89 -2.43
CA TRP A 95 3.47 7.59 -2.88
C TRP A 95 4.36 7.28 -1.69
N ALA A 96 4.99 6.10 -1.71
CA ALA A 96 5.90 5.63 -0.68
C ALA A 96 7.34 5.63 -1.18
N GLU A 97 8.28 5.97 -0.32
CA GLU A 97 9.69 5.99 -0.68
C GLU A 97 10.25 4.61 -0.98
N SER A 98 9.76 3.58 -0.28
CA SER A 98 10.27 2.21 -0.40
C SER A 98 9.16 1.16 -0.49
N ASP A 99 9.51 -0.03 -1.02
CA ASP A 99 8.61 -1.19 -1.06
C ASP A 99 8.23 -1.66 0.36
N SER A 100 9.14 -1.52 1.34
CA SER A 100 8.88 -1.86 2.73
C SER A 100 7.73 -1.04 3.31
N VAL A 101 7.76 0.27 3.10
CA VAL A 101 6.70 1.20 3.52
C VAL A 101 5.41 0.90 2.76
N SER A 102 5.50 0.65 1.45
CA SER A 102 4.35 0.29 0.62
C SER A 102 3.59 -0.92 1.20
N GLY A 103 4.30 -1.97 1.59
CA GLY A 103 3.68 -3.15 2.21
C GLY A 103 2.93 -2.87 3.51
N ILE A 104 3.38 -1.86 4.27
CA ILE A 104 2.76 -1.46 5.55
C ILE A 104 1.47 -0.69 5.33
N ILE A 105 1.45 0.22 4.37
CA ILE A 105 0.33 1.13 4.13
C ILE A 105 -0.68 0.60 3.10
N HIS A 106 -0.33 -0.45 2.35
CA HIS A 106 -1.19 -1.09 1.36
C HIS A 106 -2.61 -1.40 1.88
N PRO A 107 -2.81 -1.98 3.09
CA PRO A 107 -4.16 -2.26 3.57
C PRO A 107 -5.06 -1.02 3.66
N VAL A 108 -4.47 0.16 3.89
CA VAL A 108 -5.21 1.42 3.92
C VAL A 108 -5.55 1.88 2.51
N THR A 109 -4.59 1.87 1.59
CA THR A 109 -4.85 2.29 0.20
C THR A 109 -5.84 1.37 -0.48
N GLU A 110 -5.77 0.06 -0.24
CA GLU A 110 -6.73 -0.92 -0.72
C GLU A 110 -8.14 -0.66 -0.19
N LYS A 111 -8.28 -0.41 1.12
CA LYS A 111 -9.57 -0.08 1.76
C LYS A 111 -10.26 1.10 1.09
N PHE A 112 -9.51 2.12 0.71
CA PHE A 112 -10.03 3.36 0.10
C PHE A 112 -9.99 3.39 -1.42
N GLY A 113 -9.51 2.34 -2.09
CA GLY A 113 -9.36 2.31 -3.54
C GLY A 113 -8.41 3.38 -4.09
N VAL A 114 -7.37 3.75 -3.31
CA VAL A 114 -6.37 4.75 -3.71
C VAL A 114 -5.16 4.05 -4.31
N GLY A 115 -4.64 4.58 -5.41
CA GLY A 115 -3.41 4.07 -6.03
C GLY A 115 -2.20 4.22 -5.10
N LEU A 116 -1.42 3.14 -4.95
CA LEU A 116 -0.18 3.12 -4.17
C LEU A 116 1.03 2.98 -5.11
N PHE A 117 1.94 3.94 -5.03
CA PHE A 117 3.13 4.05 -5.87
C PHE A 117 4.39 3.93 -5.01
N SER A 118 5.32 3.05 -5.38
CA SER A 118 6.63 2.93 -4.72
C SER A 118 7.71 3.62 -5.53
N CYS A 119 8.38 4.61 -4.93
CA CYS A 119 9.45 5.38 -5.57
C CYS A 119 10.77 4.62 -5.62
N ARG A 120 11.00 3.63 -4.74
CA ARG A 120 12.29 2.92 -4.56
C ARG A 120 13.48 3.88 -4.48
N GLY A 121 13.37 4.87 -3.61
CA GLY A 121 14.22 6.05 -3.61
C GLY A 121 13.65 7.13 -4.52
N GLN A 122 14.41 7.60 -5.52
CA GLN A 122 13.89 8.56 -6.50
C GLN A 122 13.05 7.83 -7.56
N ALA A 123 11.80 8.27 -7.78
CA ALA A 123 10.96 7.78 -8.87
C ALA A 123 11.72 7.84 -10.20
N SER A 124 11.70 6.75 -10.98
CA SER A 124 12.34 6.75 -12.30
C SER A 124 11.71 7.79 -13.23
N LYS A 125 12.46 8.22 -14.26
CA LYS A 125 11.94 9.16 -15.24
C LYS A 125 10.70 8.60 -15.95
N ASP A 126 10.76 7.31 -16.32
CA ASP A 126 9.68 6.64 -17.04
C ASP A 126 8.43 6.51 -16.17
N PHE A 127 8.59 6.22 -14.88
CA PHE A 127 7.49 6.10 -13.94
C PHE A 127 6.77 7.44 -13.75
N ALA A 128 7.52 8.51 -13.50
CA ALA A 128 6.95 9.86 -13.39
C ALA A 128 6.33 10.34 -14.71
N HIS A 129 6.91 9.97 -15.87
CA HIS A 129 6.35 10.30 -17.17
C HIS A 129 5.02 9.58 -17.41
N SER A 130 4.94 8.28 -17.11
CA SER A 130 3.70 7.51 -17.26
C SER A 130 2.58 8.09 -16.39
N SER A 131 2.88 8.41 -15.12
CA SER A 131 1.90 9.08 -14.23
C SER A 131 1.44 10.42 -14.80
N ALA A 132 2.36 11.23 -15.34
CA ALA A 132 2.02 12.51 -15.95
C ALA A 132 1.10 12.36 -17.18
N GLN A 133 1.26 11.30 -17.99
CA GLN A 133 0.35 11.02 -19.11
C GLN A 133 -1.07 10.68 -18.62
N GLU A 134 -1.19 9.91 -17.53
CA GLU A 134 -2.48 9.64 -16.90
C GLU A 134 -3.13 10.93 -16.38
N TYR A 135 -2.36 11.82 -15.75
CA TYR A 135 -2.85 13.10 -15.25
C TYR A 135 -3.36 14.00 -16.38
N LEU A 136 -2.65 14.02 -17.52
CA LEU A 136 -3.08 14.76 -18.71
C LEU A 136 -4.37 14.20 -19.32
N ALA A 137 -4.60 12.91 -19.22
CA ALA A 137 -5.84 12.26 -19.68
C ALA A 137 -7.00 12.53 -18.73
N ASP A 138 -6.78 12.46 -17.42
CA ASP A 138 -7.78 12.70 -16.36
C ASP A 138 -8.15 14.19 -16.24
N ARG A 139 -7.19 15.09 -16.32
CA ARG A 139 -7.31 16.56 -16.23
C ARG A 139 -7.73 17.12 -14.88
N ARG A 140 -8.08 16.30 -13.90
CA ARG A 140 -8.37 16.76 -12.53
C ARG A 140 -7.08 17.16 -11.82
N PRO A 141 -7.14 18.09 -10.86
CA PRO A 141 -6.04 18.30 -9.92
C PRO A 141 -5.62 16.99 -9.26
N VAL A 142 -4.33 16.86 -8.96
CA VAL A 142 -3.75 15.64 -8.37
C VAL A 142 -3.17 15.95 -7.01
N GLN A 143 -3.64 15.25 -5.98
CA GLN A 143 -3.07 15.28 -4.65
C GLN A 143 -2.25 14.01 -4.39
N ILE A 144 -0.95 14.16 -4.22
CA ILE A 144 -0.03 13.09 -3.85
C ILE A 144 0.21 13.12 -2.34
N LEU A 145 -0.15 12.05 -1.64
CA LEU A 145 0.13 11.84 -0.22
C LEU A 145 1.43 11.06 -0.11
N TYR A 146 2.51 11.73 0.30
CA TYR A 146 3.85 11.16 0.31
C TYR A 146 4.28 10.65 1.69
N CYS A 147 4.80 9.41 1.73
CA CYS A 147 5.35 8.75 2.90
C CYS A 147 6.82 8.40 2.66
N GLY A 148 7.74 9.00 3.41
CA GLY A 148 9.18 8.76 3.27
C GLY A 148 10.00 9.30 4.44
N ASP A 149 11.30 9.01 4.41
CA ASP A 149 12.25 9.28 5.46
C ASP A 149 12.47 10.78 5.73
N PHE A 150 12.84 11.11 6.95
CA PHE A 150 13.30 12.45 7.33
C PHE A 150 14.84 12.44 7.31
N ASP A 151 15.39 12.51 6.12
CA ASP A 151 16.82 12.58 5.85
C ASP A 151 17.08 13.48 4.62
N PRO A 152 18.34 13.80 4.27
CA PRO A 152 18.63 14.69 3.13
C PRO A 152 18.02 14.22 1.80
N THR A 153 18.09 12.94 1.50
CA THR A 153 17.50 12.35 0.26
C THR A 153 15.97 12.35 0.34
N GLY A 154 15.39 11.80 1.41
CA GLY A 154 13.93 11.66 1.58
C GLY A 154 13.21 13.00 1.57
N ARG A 155 13.84 14.06 2.10
CA ARG A 155 13.29 15.43 2.06
C ARG A 155 13.34 16.05 0.66
N ALA A 156 14.29 15.65 -0.18
CA ALA A 156 14.42 16.14 -1.55
C ALA A 156 13.46 15.45 -2.54
N ILE A 157 13.05 14.21 -2.29
CA ILE A 157 12.23 13.40 -3.21
C ILE A 157 10.91 14.08 -3.59
N PRO A 158 10.07 14.56 -2.65
CA PRO A 158 8.78 15.20 -2.99
C PRO A 158 8.94 16.40 -3.92
N ARG A 159 9.94 17.23 -3.67
CA ARG A 159 10.24 18.41 -4.50
C ARG A 159 10.68 18.01 -5.90
N SER A 160 11.64 17.08 -6.02
CA SER A 160 12.14 16.62 -7.32
C SER A 160 11.06 15.88 -8.10
N LEU A 161 10.15 15.18 -7.44
CA LEU A 161 8.99 14.53 -8.03
C LEU A 161 8.03 15.58 -8.61
N LEU A 162 7.65 16.56 -7.81
CA LEU A 162 6.76 17.65 -8.24
C LEU A 162 7.32 18.43 -9.43
N GLU A 163 8.61 18.82 -9.39
CA GLU A 163 9.28 19.51 -10.50
C GLU A 163 9.24 18.68 -11.80
N ARG A 164 9.41 17.36 -11.68
CA ARG A 164 9.38 16.42 -12.80
C ARG A 164 7.99 16.25 -13.37
N LEU A 165 6.98 16.06 -12.51
CA LEU A 165 5.57 15.95 -12.90
C LEU A 165 5.11 17.23 -13.60
N ASN A 166 5.38 18.40 -13.03
CA ASN A 166 5.04 19.68 -13.65
C ASN A 166 5.69 19.87 -15.03
N ARG A 167 6.93 19.42 -15.20
CA ARG A 167 7.61 19.43 -16.50
C ARG A 167 6.92 18.53 -17.51
N TYR A 168 6.53 17.31 -17.11
CA TYR A 168 5.93 16.33 -18.02
C TYR A 168 4.45 16.64 -18.32
N THR A 169 3.75 17.32 -17.43
CA THR A 169 2.38 17.81 -17.69
C THR A 169 2.38 19.18 -18.41
N ASP A 170 3.56 19.79 -18.58
CA ASP A 170 3.68 21.17 -19.11
C ASP A 170 2.85 22.19 -18.30
N GLY A 171 2.73 21.96 -16.98
CA GLY A 171 1.94 22.78 -16.06
C GLY A 171 0.42 22.77 -16.32
N ARG A 172 -0.08 21.87 -17.17
CA ARG A 172 -1.52 21.81 -17.54
C ARG A 172 -2.40 21.11 -16.51
N VAL A 173 -1.79 20.47 -15.52
CA VAL A 173 -2.49 19.82 -14.41
C VAL A 173 -1.90 20.35 -13.12
N ASP A 174 -2.76 20.76 -12.19
CA ASP A 174 -2.33 21.15 -10.85
C ASP A 174 -1.96 19.92 -10.05
N VAL A 175 -0.68 19.81 -9.66
CA VAL A 175 -0.15 18.67 -8.90
C VAL A 175 0.38 19.18 -7.57
N MET A 176 -0.15 18.65 -6.47
CA MET A 176 0.29 18.95 -5.12
C MET A 176 0.89 17.71 -4.46
N VAL A 177 2.05 17.84 -3.83
CA VAL A 177 2.65 16.79 -3.01
C VAL A 177 2.61 17.20 -1.55
N ARG A 178 1.86 16.43 -0.73
CA ARG A 178 1.75 16.61 0.71
C ARG A 178 2.44 15.47 1.44
N ARG A 179 3.45 15.79 2.23
CA ARG A 179 4.12 14.80 3.09
C ARG A 179 3.19 14.42 4.25
N ILE A 180 3.02 13.11 4.44
CA ILE A 180 2.21 12.53 5.54
C ILE A 180 3.11 12.02 6.67
N ALA A 181 4.29 11.48 6.33
CA ALA A 181 5.32 11.01 7.25
C ALA A 181 6.69 10.93 6.51
N VAL A 182 7.85 11.04 7.14
CA VAL A 182 8.09 11.59 8.48
C VAL A 182 8.11 13.10 8.36
N THR A 183 7.38 13.80 9.21
CA THR A 183 7.33 15.27 9.25
C THR A 183 8.32 15.83 10.28
N ALA A 184 8.54 17.15 10.28
CA ALA A 184 9.31 17.82 11.32
C ALA A 184 8.62 17.67 12.70
N ASP A 185 7.29 17.76 12.73
CA ASP A 185 6.51 17.59 13.96
C ASP A 185 6.70 16.18 14.54
N ASP A 186 6.85 15.16 13.68
CA ASP A 186 7.12 13.78 14.14
C ASP A 186 8.47 13.66 14.85
N VAL A 187 9.49 14.36 14.31
CA VAL A 187 10.84 14.34 14.88
C VAL A 187 10.88 15.08 16.21
N LEU A 188 10.03 16.06 16.41
CA LEU A 188 9.94 16.88 17.61
C LEU A 188 8.94 16.32 18.64
N ASP A 189 8.12 15.35 18.28
CA ASP A 189 7.10 14.78 19.16
C ASP A 189 7.74 13.80 20.17
N PRO A 190 7.82 14.17 21.47
CA PRO A 190 8.41 13.32 22.48
C PRO A 190 7.60 12.04 22.76
N GLU A 191 6.31 12.02 22.39
CA GLU A 191 5.46 10.83 22.56
C GLU A 191 5.74 9.75 21.50
N LEU A 192 6.29 10.16 20.34
CA LEU A 192 6.71 9.22 19.32
C LEU A 192 8.05 8.57 19.64
N ASP A 193 8.92 9.25 20.34
CA ASP A 193 10.29 8.81 20.73
C ASP A 193 11.01 8.10 19.56
N LEU A 194 11.04 8.78 18.40
CA LEU A 194 11.55 8.18 17.17
C LEU A 194 13.05 7.97 17.24
N VAL A 195 13.47 6.74 16.94
CA VAL A 195 14.89 6.38 16.92
C VAL A 195 15.59 7.07 15.75
N ALA A 196 16.35 8.13 16.07
CA ALA A 196 17.16 8.84 15.11
C ALA A 196 18.50 8.16 14.85
N HIS A 197 19.14 8.49 13.72
CA HIS A 197 20.49 8.09 13.37
C HIS A 197 21.28 9.27 12.78
N ALA A 198 22.59 9.06 12.55
CA ALA A 198 23.40 10.09 11.94
C ALA A 198 23.00 10.30 10.47
N ALA A 199 22.66 11.55 10.13
CA ALA A 199 22.38 11.93 8.77
C ALA A 199 23.64 11.87 7.89
N ASN A 200 23.44 11.56 6.60
CA ASN A 200 24.55 11.53 5.65
C ASN A 200 24.92 12.96 5.23
N THR A 201 25.94 13.52 5.87
CA THR A 201 26.44 14.88 5.58
C THR A 201 27.12 15.03 4.21
N ARG A 202 27.40 13.91 3.50
CA ARG A 202 27.96 13.90 2.16
C ARG A 202 26.90 13.85 1.07
N ASP A 203 25.61 13.76 1.46
CA ASP A 203 24.50 13.77 0.52
C ASP A 203 24.46 15.13 -0.23
N PRO A 204 24.27 15.16 -1.55
CA PRO A 204 24.12 16.40 -2.30
C PRO A 204 23.04 17.34 -1.78
N ASN A 205 22.00 16.78 -1.14
CA ASN A 205 20.88 17.55 -0.58
C ASN A 205 21.12 18.02 0.86
N TRP A 206 22.25 17.69 1.46
CA TRP A 206 22.58 18.02 2.85
C TRP A 206 22.39 19.50 3.19
N LYS A 207 22.87 20.40 2.34
CA LYS A 207 22.78 21.84 2.62
C LYS A 207 21.33 22.31 2.71
N ALA A 208 20.46 21.83 1.83
CA ALA A 208 19.05 22.20 1.84
C ALA A 208 18.33 21.58 3.06
N TYR A 209 18.67 20.34 3.40
CA TYR A 209 18.18 19.66 4.58
C TYR A 209 18.59 20.38 5.87
N ALA A 210 19.84 20.80 6.01
CA ALA A 210 20.33 21.50 7.17
C ALA A 210 19.61 22.82 7.40
N VAL A 211 19.37 23.60 6.33
CA VAL A 211 18.59 24.85 6.39
C VAL A 211 17.15 24.58 6.81
N GLU A 212 16.55 23.51 6.34
CA GLU A 212 15.20 23.12 6.71
C GLU A 212 15.13 22.68 8.19
N CYS A 213 16.05 21.87 8.66
CA CYS A 213 16.16 21.46 10.06
C CYS A 213 16.30 22.68 11.00
N GLU A 214 17.16 23.66 10.63
CA GLU A 214 17.34 24.87 11.41
C GLU A 214 16.02 25.64 11.61
N ARG A 215 15.18 25.72 10.57
CA ARG A 215 13.85 26.40 10.66
C ARG A 215 12.93 25.75 11.69
N PHE A 216 13.05 24.42 11.88
CA PHE A 216 12.24 23.68 12.82
C PHE A 216 12.92 23.46 14.17
N GLY A 217 14.17 23.94 14.36
CA GLY A 217 14.94 23.70 15.59
C GLY A 217 15.39 22.24 15.75
N ILE A 218 15.54 21.51 14.65
CA ILE A 218 15.99 20.11 14.61
C ILE A 218 17.49 20.07 14.38
N ASP A 219 18.22 19.20 15.10
CA ASP A 219 19.63 18.96 14.81
C ASP A 219 19.79 18.26 13.44
N ALA A 220 20.32 18.98 12.47
CA ALA A 220 20.50 18.49 11.11
C ALA A 220 21.40 17.25 11.01
N ARG A 221 22.21 16.93 12.03
CA ARG A 221 22.99 15.69 12.06
C ARG A 221 22.17 14.44 12.31
N LEU A 222 20.89 14.60 12.64
CA LEU A 222 19.95 13.51 12.87
C LEU A 222 19.11 13.25 11.62
N ALA A 223 18.80 12.00 11.39
CA ALA A 223 17.87 11.53 10.39
C ALA A 223 16.95 10.49 11.02
N VAL A 224 15.73 10.35 10.50
CA VAL A 224 14.72 9.40 10.99
C VAL A 224 14.15 8.63 9.80
N GLU A 225 14.23 7.31 9.87
CA GLU A 225 13.57 6.45 8.88
C GLU A 225 12.08 6.29 9.20
N ILE A 226 11.25 6.24 8.19
CA ILE A 226 9.79 6.13 8.35
C ILE A 226 9.38 4.84 9.08
N GLU A 227 10.18 3.79 8.99
CA GLU A 227 9.96 2.55 9.72
C GLU A 227 10.11 2.71 11.25
N ALA A 228 10.66 3.81 11.74
CA ALA A 228 10.65 4.15 13.16
C ALA A 228 9.24 4.50 13.67
N ILE A 229 8.33 4.94 12.79
CA ILE A 229 6.95 5.18 13.16
C ILE A 229 6.22 3.84 13.31
N PRO A 230 5.51 3.59 14.43
CA PRO A 230 4.71 2.38 14.59
C PRO A 230 3.70 2.20 13.44
N PRO A 231 3.58 0.98 12.85
CA PRO A 231 2.69 0.71 11.72
C PRO A 231 1.24 1.16 11.92
N THR A 232 0.72 0.97 13.12
CA THR A 232 -0.64 1.40 13.47
C THR A 232 -0.80 2.92 13.40
N LYS A 233 0.17 3.69 13.91
CA LYS A 233 0.16 5.15 13.81
C LYS A 233 0.30 5.61 12.37
N LEU A 234 1.19 5.01 11.58
CA LEU A 234 1.37 5.35 10.17
C LEU A 234 0.08 5.09 9.36
N ARG A 235 -0.56 3.93 9.56
CA ARG A 235 -1.83 3.60 8.90
C ARG A 235 -2.96 4.55 9.30
N SER A 236 -3.13 4.82 10.59
CA SER A 236 -4.15 5.75 11.09
C SER A 236 -3.98 7.16 10.51
N ARG A 237 -2.74 7.65 10.44
CA ARG A 237 -2.41 8.95 9.87
C ARG A 237 -2.74 9.00 8.38
N LEU A 238 -2.35 7.96 7.63
CA LEU A 238 -2.65 7.89 6.20
C LEU A 238 -4.17 7.79 5.96
N GLU A 239 -4.89 6.99 6.75
CA GLU A 239 -6.36 6.91 6.69
C GLU A 239 -7.00 8.28 6.91
N THR A 240 -6.55 9.01 7.93
CA THR A 240 -7.03 10.37 8.21
C THR A 240 -6.76 11.30 7.03
N ALA A 241 -5.56 11.22 6.44
CA ALA A 241 -5.19 12.04 5.29
C ALA A 241 -6.03 11.73 4.05
N ILE A 242 -6.28 10.45 3.75
CA ILE A 242 -7.14 10.05 2.62
C ILE A 242 -8.58 10.51 2.85
N ARG A 243 -9.13 10.32 4.07
CA ARG A 243 -10.49 10.80 4.40
C ARG A 243 -10.64 12.31 4.24
N ALA A 244 -9.62 13.07 4.64
CA ALA A 244 -9.61 14.53 4.47
C ALA A 244 -9.52 14.97 3.00
N SER A 245 -9.08 14.08 2.11
CA SER A 245 -9.00 14.34 0.66
C SER A 245 -10.29 13.98 -0.10
N ILE A 246 -11.32 13.45 0.59
CA ILE A 246 -12.64 13.22 -0.02
C ILE A 246 -13.36 14.56 -0.13
N GLY A 247 -13.41 15.12 -1.34
CA GLY A 247 -13.99 16.45 -1.59
C GLY A 247 -15.52 16.45 -1.63
N ASP A 248 -16.14 15.40 -2.18
CA ASP A 248 -17.60 15.21 -2.22
C ASP A 248 -18.01 13.97 -1.41
N GLN A 249 -18.41 14.19 -0.16
CA GLN A 249 -18.87 13.15 0.74
C GLN A 249 -20.21 12.53 0.31
N ALA A 250 -21.08 13.29 -0.37
CA ALA A 250 -22.36 12.77 -0.83
C ALA A 250 -22.16 11.80 -1.99
N ALA A 251 -21.34 12.19 -2.98
CA ALA A 251 -20.96 11.32 -4.09
C ALA A 251 -20.22 10.07 -3.59
N TRP A 252 -19.32 10.21 -2.63
CA TRP A 252 -18.62 9.10 -2.00
C TRP A 252 -19.59 8.08 -1.40
N THR A 253 -20.50 8.54 -0.54
CA THR A 253 -21.47 7.69 0.13
C THR A 253 -22.42 7.00 -0.86
N ALA A 254 -22.89 7.73 -1.87
CA ALA A 254 -23.74 7.19 -2.92
C ALA A 254 -23.01 6.10 -3.73
N CYS A 255 -21.74 6.30 -4.04
CA CYS A 255 -20.91 5.33 -4.76
C CYS A 255 -20.74 4.04 -3.96
N LEU A 256 -20.46 4.12 -2.66
CA LEU A 256 -20.35 2.95 -1.77
C LEU A 256 -21.68 2.18 -1.66
N ALA A 257 -22.81 2.88 -1.57
CA ALA A 257 -24.13 2.25 -1.56
C ALA A 257 -24.43 1.52 -2.87
N ALA A 258 -24.09 2.13 -4.01
CA ALA A 258 -24.21 1.51 -5.32
C ALA A 258 -23.32 0.26 -5.45
N GLU A 259 -22.06 0.35 -5.01
CA GLU A 259 -21.12 -0.81 -4.97
C GLU A 259 -21.72 -1.98 -4.19
N ALA A 260 -22.28 -1.73 -3.02
CA ALA A 260 -22.89 -2.77 -2.20
C ALA A 260 -24.06 -3.45 -2.90
N SER A 261 -24.93 -2.68 -3.57
CA SER A 261 -26.06 -3.19 -4.34
C SER A 261 -25.62 -4.00 -5.56
N GLU A 262 -24.63 -3.49 -6.31
CA GLU A 262 -24.09 -4.15 -7.49
C GLU A 262 -23.37 -5.46 -7.14
N ARG A 263 -22.66 -5.48 -6.01
CA ARG A 263 -22.02 -6.69 -5.47
C ARG A 263 -23.06 -7.75 -5.10
N ALA A 264 -24.18 -7.36 -4.48
CA ALA A 264 -25.27 -8.27 -4.16
C ALA A 264 -25.90 -8.87 -5.41
N ILE A 265 -26.10 -8.06 -6.47
CA ILE A 265 -26.59 -8.52 -7.78
C ILE A 265 -25.63 -9.54 -8.39
N LEU A 266 -24.32 -9.25 -8.41
CA LEU A 266 -23.30 -10.18 -8.92
C LEU A 266 -23.30 -11.51 -8.17
N GLY A 267 -23.44 -11.47 -6.83
CA GLY A 267 -23.55 -12.69 -6.00
C GLY A 267 -24.80 -13.50 -6.33
N THR A 268 -25.94 -12.85 -6.58
CA THR A 268 -27.16 -13.52 -7.00
C THR A 268 -27.00 -14.19 -8.38
N ILE A 269 -26.37 -13.51 -9.33
CA ILE A 269 -26.09 -14.05 -10.68
C ILE A 269 -25.17 -15.28 -10.56
N ALA A 270 -24.13 -15.21 -9.73
CA ALA A 270 -23.23 -16.34 -9.51
C ALA A 270 -23.98 -17.58 -9.00
N GLY A 271 -24.84 -17.43 -7.97
CA GLY A 271 -25.63 -18.53 -7.43
C GLY A 271 -26.65 -19.11 -8.45
N MET A 272 -27.26 -18.25 -9.26
CA MET A 272 -28.16 -18.71 -10.34
C MET A 272 -27.42 -19.52 -11.41
N THR A 273 -26.20 -19.14 -11.72
CA THR A 273 -25.37 -19.82 -12.73
C THR A 273 -24.97 -21.21 -12.27
N ASP A 274 -24.61 -21.41 -11.01
CA ASP A 274 -24.30 -22.73 -10.45
C ASP A 274 -25.54 -23.63 -10.45
N TRP A 275 -26.68 -23.11 -10.00
CA TRP A 275 -27.95 -23.85 -10.03
C TRP A 275 -28.34 -24.29 -11.46
N LEU A 276 -28.21 -23.42 -12.46
CA LEU A 276 -28.48 -23.77 -13.86
C LEU A 276 -27.56 -24.87 -14.37
N THR A 277 -26.28 -24.80 -14.03
CA THR A 277 -25.28 -25.79 -14.42
C THR A 277 -25.61 -27.17 -13.84
N ASP A 278 -25.92 -27.22 -12.54
CA ASP A 278 -26.30 -28.45 -11.86
C ASP A 278 -27.57 -29.04 -12.45
N THR A 279 -28.59 -28.20 -12.70
CA THR A 279 -29.85 -28.59 -13.33
C THR A 279 -29.64 -29.18 -14.72
N ILE A 280 -28.78 -28.57 -15.55
CA ILE A 280 -28.45 -29.07 -16.89
C ILE A 280 -27.70 -30.39 -16.82
N ASN A 281 -26.73 -30.52 -15.91
CA ASN A 281 -25.96 -31.74 -15.72
C ASN A 281 -26.85 -32.92 -15.24
N GLU A 282 -27.75 -32.69 -14.29
CA GLU A 282 -28.74 -33.69 -13.84
C GLU A 282 -29.68 -34.12 -14.98
N ALA A 283 -30.15 -33.14 -15.80
CA ALA A 283 -30.99 -33.47 -16.94
C ALA A 283 -30.24 -34.32 -17.99
N ALA A 284 -29.00 -33.98 -18.28
CA ALA A 284 -28.13 -34.72 -19.19
C ALA A 284 -27.86 -36.15 -18.70
N GLN A 285 -27.63 -36.31 -17.40
CA GLN A 285 -27.46 -37.67 -16.79
C GLN A 285 -28.72 -38.53 -16.93
N ARG A 286 -29.89 -37.97 -16.62
CA ARG A 286 -31.18 -38.69 -16.78
C ARG A 286 -31.44 -39.12 -18.22
N ILE A 287 -31.07 -38.31 -19.18
CA ILE A 287 -31.20 -38.68 -20.61
C ILE A 287 -30.26 -39.82 -20.94
N ALA A 288 -28.99 -39.76 -20.51
CA ALA A 288 -28.01 -40.80 -20.75
C ALA A 288 -28.39 -42.14 -20.09
N GLU A 289 -28.97 -42.12 -18.89
CA GLU A 289 -29.47 -43.28 -18.19
C GLU A 289 -30.68 -43.94 -18.88
N ASN A 290 -31.58 -43.12 -19.49
CA ASN A 290 -32.75 -43.61 -20.23
C ASN A 290 -32.40 -44.12 -21.63
N GLU A 291 -31.28 -43.72 -22.22
CA GLU A 291 -30.80 -44.15 -23.54
C GLU A 291 -29.82 -45.34 -23.46
N ALA A 292 -29.47 -45.79 -22.27
CA ALA A 292 -28.66 -47.03 -22.10
C ALA A 292 -29.48 -48.21 -22.59
N PRO A 293 -29.00 -49.02 -23.58
CA PRO A 293 -29.72 -50.19 -24.06
C PRO A 293 -29.87 -51.20 -22.93
N ASP A 294 -31.11 -51.76 -22.82
CA ASP A 294 -31.40 -52.89 -21.93
C ASP A 294 -30.59 -54.12 -22.39
N ASP A 295 -29.42 -54.31 -21.80
CA ASP A 295 -28.50 -55.40 -22.08
C ASP A 295 -28.91 -56.70 -21.33
N ASP A 296 -30.23 -56.93 -21.23
CA ASP A 296 -30.80 -58.18 -20.67
C ASP A 296 -31.47 -58.97 -21.78
N HIS A 297 -30.69 -59.51 -22.71
CA HIS A 297 -31.07 -60.66 -23.49
C HIS A 297 -29.80 -61.47 -23.85
N HIS A 298 -29.40 -62.40 -22.92
CA HIS A 298 -29.16 -63.81 -23.25
C HIS A 298 -28.76 -64.58 -22.02
#